data_92625e1b598ac45a11fca5c114829166
#
_entry.id   92625e1b598ac45a11fca5c114829166
#
_cell.length_a   1.000
_cell.length_b   1.000
_cell.length_c   1.000
_cell.angle_alpha   90.00
_cell.angle_beta   90.00
_cell.angle_gamma   90.00
#
_symmetry.space_group_name_H-M   'P 1'
#
loop_
_entity.id
_entity.type
_entity.pdbx_description
1 polymer ?
#
loop_
_entity_poly.entity_id
_entity_poly.type
_entity_poly.pdbx_seq_one_letter_code
_entity_poly.pdbx_strand_id
1 'polypeptide(L)'
;MHFGPRRATYDAMDARAFRHRAIPASFSRAARRSVALAALLAIPLGGCSFDLGSWGADSQKPQQPVAQKPTDNISARSVNDSQGYATRGQVLAKSGKNEEALAEFDRALALDPYNVQALYGRGLIYQAEKQYQQAIEDFSAANGLTPQKVEPLLGRAASYLAIDKAKEAAADLDEAVQADPNSAPAWSARGQAYERLGDKAKANASYGRAIALRPKDEAARSGLARTGG
;
A
#
# COMPACT_ATOMS: atom_id res chain seq x y z
N MET A 1 54.05 -32.95 28.83
CA MET A 1 52.59 -33.10 29.07
C MET A 1 51.87 -32.66 27.82
N HIS A 2 51.39 -33.64 27.04
CA HIS A 2 50.69 -33.42 25.75
C HIS A 2 49.22 -33.36 26.00
N PHE A 3 48.57 -32.25 25.62
CA PHE A 3 47.12 -32.16 25.50
C PHE A 3 46.76 -31.99 24.02
N GLY A 4 46.21 -33.05 23.44
CA GLY A 4 45.69 -33.07 22.08
C GLY A 4 44.30 -32.45 21.99
N PRO A 5 43.87 -31.97 20.78
CA PRO A 5 42.59 -31.34 20.60
C PRO A 5 41.47 -32.36 20.49
N ARG A 6 40.39 -32.13 21.28
CA ARG A 6 39.14 -32.91 21.19
C ARG A 6 38.37 -32.45 19.95
N ARG A 7 38.18 -33.34 19.01
CA ARG A 7 37.22 -33.20 17.90
C ARG A 7 35.81 -33.38 18.47
N ALA A 8 34.97 -32.34 18.34
CA ALA A 8 33.53 -32.46 18.51
C ALA A 8 32.95 -33.01 17.23
N THR A 9 32.42 -34.21 17.28
CA THR A 9 31.60 -34.83 16.24
C THR A 9 30.21 -34.22 16.30
N TYR A 10 29.82 -33.48 15.26
CA TYR A 10 28.42 -33.10 15.06
C TYR A 10 27.66 -34.27 14.48
N ASP A 11 26.79 -34.83 15.29
CA ASP A 11 25.80 -35.84 14.89
C ASP A 11 24.83 -35.26 13.86
N ALA A 12 24.71 -36.01 12.78
CA ALA A 12 23.72 -35.77 11.72
C ALA A 12 22.32 -36.02 12.28
N MET A 13 21.58 -34.99 12.60
CA MET A 13 20.14 -35.09 12.86
C MET A 13 19.35 -34.99 11.55
N ASP A 14 18.92 -36.13 11.17
CA ASP A 14 17.73 -36.59 10.46
C ASP A 14 16.88 -35.54 9.71
N ALA A 15 17.13 -35.48 8.41
CA ALA A 15 16.34 -34.76 7.44
C ALA A 15 15.20 -35.64 6.91
N ARG A 16 14.25 -36.04 7.77
CA ARG A 16 13.04 -36.75 7.33
C ARG A 16 11.86 -36.42 8.25
N ALA A 17 11.14 -35.35 7.98
CA ALA A 17 9.71 -35.20 8.27
C ALA A 17 9.19 -33.78 7.94
N PHE A 18 9.17 -33.39 6.69
CA PHE A 18 8.17 -32.39 6.23
C PHE A 18 7.47 -32.96 5.01
N ARG A 19 6.50 -33.85 5.31
CA ARG A 19 5.55 -34.34 4.29
C ARG A 19 4.66 -33.17 3.87
N HIS A 20 4.66 -32.92 2.57
CA HIS A 20 3.72 -32.10 1.83
C HIS A 20 2.29 -32.36 2.28
N ARG A 21 1.69 -31.39 2.93
CA ARG A 21 0.23 -31.36 3.11
C ARG A 21 -0.34 -30.59 1.93
N ALA A 22 -0.74 -31.33 0.91
CA ALA A 22 -1.47 -30.81 -0.23
C ALA A 22 -2.81 -30.23 0.25
N ILE A 23 -3.05 -28.97 -0.09
CA ILE A 23 -4.34 -28.31 0.07
C ILE A 23 -5.21 -28.74 -1.12
N PRO A 24 -6.39 -29.34 -0.92
CA PRO A 24 -7.26 -29.67 -2.05
C PRO A 24 -7.88 -28.40 -2.61
N ALA A 25 -7.61 -28.14 -3.87
CA ALA A 25 -8.30 -27.14 -4.67
C ALA A 25 -9.70 -27.67 -5.02
N SER A 26 -10.72 -27.31 -4.23
CA SER A 26 -12.12 -27.49 -4.60
C SER A 26 -12.70 -26.18 -5.10
N PHE A 27 -12.40 -25.80 -6.33
CA PHE A 27 -13.17 -24.82 -7.07
C PHE A 27 -14.37 -25.53 -7.69
N SER A 28 -15.52 -25.46 -7.04
CA SER A 28 -16.79 -25.89 -7.63
C SER A 28 -17.20 -24.86 -8.69
N ARG A 29 -17.21 -25.32 -9.94
CA ARG A 29 -17.86 -24.64 -11.07
C ARG A 29 -19.36 -24.60 -10.81
N ALA A 30 -19.88 -23.48 -10.39
CA ALA A 30 -21.33 -23.22 -10.42
C ALA A 30 -21.76 -22.97 -11.86
N ALA A 31 -22.64 -23.82 -12.32
CA ALA A 31 -23.20 -23.91 -13.66
C ALA A 31 -23.97 -22.65 -14.05
N ARG A 32 -23.67 -22.14 -15.23
CA ARG A 32 -24.52 -21.21 -15.97
C ARG A 32 -25.80 -21.94 -16.35
N ARG A 33 -26.91 -21.61 -15.76
CA ARG A 33 -28.25 -21.99 -16.25
C ARG A 33 -28.81 -20.80 -17.01
N SER A 34 -28.75 -20.88 -18.33
CA SER A 34 -29.53 -20.08 -19.25
C SER A 34 -30.98 -20.59 -19.15
N VAL A 35 -31.88 -19.74 -18.68
CA VAL A 35 -33.32 -19.97 -18.80
C VAL A 35 -33.80 -19.06 -19.92
N ALA A 36 -33.97 -19.64 -21.08
CA ALA A 36 -34.76 -19.09 -22.17
C ALA A 36 -36.23 -19.29 -21.83
N LEU A 37 -36.96 -18.24 -21.57
CA LEU A 37 -38.40 -18.26 -21.46
C LEU A 37 -38.99 -17.59 -22.70
N ALA A 38 -39.45 -18.42 -23.62
CA ALA A 38 -40.34 -17.99 -24.71
C ALA A 38 -41.72 -17.82 -24.11
N ALA A 39 -42.25 -16.60 -24.18
CA ALA A 39 -43.67 -16.31 -23.88
C ALA A 39 -44.37 -15.88 -25.16
N LEU A 40 -45.33 -16.67 -25.54
CA LEU A 40 -46.20 -16.56 -26.69
C LEU A 40 -47.09 -15.30 -26.61
N LEU A 41 -47.25 -14.68 -27.78
CA LEU A 41 -48.24 -13.66 -28.12
C LEU A 41 -49.64 -14.15 -27.84
N ALA A 42 -50.41 -13.37 -27.11
CA ALA A 42 -51.86 -13.33 -27.16
C ALA A 42 -52.30 -11.88 -27.35
N ILE A 43 -52.72 -11.56 -28.56
CA ILE A 43 -53.36 -10.31 -28.94
C ILE A 43 -54.88 -10.51 -28.79
N PRO A 44 -55.59 -9.77 -27.97
CA PRO A 44 -57.03 -9.57 -28.16
C PRO A 44 -57.29 -8.33 -28.99
N LEU A 45 -57.84 -8.52 -30.15
CA LEU A 45 -58.56 -7.50 -30.91
C LEU A 45 -59.84 -7.13 -30.14
N GLY A 46 -59.98 -5.89 -29.77
CA GLY A 46 -61.21 -5.41 -29.15
C GLY A 46 -61.31 -3.90 -29.00
N GLY A 47 -62.06 -3.30 -29.89
CA GLY A 47 -62.82 -2.10 -29.59
C GLY A 47 -62.17 -0.74 -29.81
N CYS A 48 -62.39 -0.18 -31.00
CA CYS A 48 -62.35 1.28 -31.24
C CYS A 48 -63.39 1.97 -30.38
N SER A 49 -62.99 2.80 -29.43
CA SER A 49 -63.76 3.89 -28.91
C SER A 49 -62.90 5.14 -28.99
N PHE A 50 -63.23 5.96 -29.99
CA PHE A 50 -62.63 7.27 -30.20
C PHE A 50 -63.41 8.27 -29.32
N ASP A 51 -62.83 8.61 -28.16
CA ASP A 51 -63.34 9.66 -27.32
C ASP A 51 -62.56 10.96 -27.50
N LEU A 52 -63.17 11.91 -28.22
CA LEU A 52 -62.63 13.24 -28.41
C LEU A 52 -63.19 14.10 -27.27
N GLY A 53 -62.41 14.24 -26.21
CA GLY A 53 -62.83 15.21 -25.21
C GLY A 53 -62.11 15.14 -23.90
N SER A 54 -60.96 15.75 -23.80
CA SER A 54 -60.54 16.51 -22.62
C SER A 54 -59.08 16.99 -22.78
N TRP A 55 -58.91 18.20 -23.21
CA TRP A 55 -57.67 18.92 -22.94
C TRP A 55 -57.64 19.25 -21.45
N GLY A 56 -57.25 18.29 -20.65
CA GLY A 56 -56.94 18.47 -19.22
C GLY A 56 -55.45 18.70 -19.07
N ALA A 57 -55.06 19.86 -18.57
CA ALA A 57 -53.72 20.21 -18.18
C ALA A 57 -53.18 19.14 -17.24
N ASP A 58 -52.22 18.31 -17.73
CA ASP A 58 -51.38 17.46 -16.89
C ASP A 58 -50.52 18.36 -16.00
N SER A 59 -51.06 18.65 -14.83
CA SER A 59 -50.26 19.11 -13.70
C SER A 59 -49.26 18.02 -13.38
N GLN A 60 -48.08 18.14 -13.98
CA GLN A 60 -46.91 17.41 -13.52
C GLN A 60 -46.76 17.70 -12.02
N LYS A 61 -47.16 16.75 -11.18
CA LYS A 61 -46.78 16.77 -9.77
C LYS A 61 -45.29 16.91 -9.74
N PRO A 62 -44.72 17.89 -9.00
CA PRO A 62 -43.29 17.94 -8.79
C PRO A 62 -42.87 16.59 -8.21
N GLN A 63 -42.02 15.88 -8.93
CA GLN A 63 -41.36 14.68 -8.38
C GLN A 63 -40.58 15.17 -7.15
N GLN A 64 -41.06 14.81 -5.97
CA GLN A 64 -40.33 15.06 -4.75
C GLN A 64 -38.96 14.39 -4.93
N PRO A 65 -37.84 15.07 -4.60
CA PRO A 65 -36.52 14.46 -4.64
C PRO A 65 -36.59 13.18 -3.80
N VAL A 66 -36.27 12.04 -4.41
CA VAL A 66 -36.17 10.78 -3.70
C VAL A 66 -35.15 11.00 -2.58
N ALA A 67 -35.62 11.02 -1.34
CA ALA A 67 -34.81 11.19 -0.18
C ALA A 67 -33.76 10.05 -0.20
N GLN A 68 -32.51 10.38 -0.58
CA GLN A 68 -31.39 9.47 -0.50
C GLN A 68 -31.29 8.99 0.95
N LYS A 69 -31.19 7.68 1.12
CA LYS A 69 -31.09 7.08 2.46
C LYS A 69 -29.95 7.74 3.24
N PRO A 70 -30.16 8.14 4.50
CA PRO A 70 -29.16 8.89 5.29
C PRO A 70 -27.82 8.17 5.47
N THR A 71 -27.79 6.85 5.30
CA THR A 71 -26.61 6.00 5.52
C THR A 71 -25.47 6.24 4.52
N ASP A 72 -25.80 6.53 3.24
CA ASP A 72 -24.75 6.69 2.21
C ASP A 72 -24.03 8.05 2.32
N ASN A 73 -24.72 9.05 2.85
CA ASN A 73 -24.16 10.39 3.06
C ASN A 73 -23.20 10.48 4.26
N ILE A 74 -23.39 9.63 5.28
CA ILE A 74 -22.52 9.65 6.48
C ILE A 74 -21.14 9.10 6.14
N SER A 75 -21.08 7.99 5.42
CA SER A 75 -19.80 7.38 5.02
C SER A 75 -19.00 8.29 4.08
N ALA A 76 -19.63 8.86 3.07
CA ALA A 76 -18.98 9.78 2.15
C ALA A 76 -18.49 11.07 2.85
N ARG A 77 -19.26 11.58 3.82
CA ARG A 77 -18.87 12.76 4.60
C ARG A 77 -17.68 12.46 5.50
N SER A 78 -17.66 11.30 6.19
CA SER A 78 -16.56 10.92 7.06
C SER A 78 -15.24 10.76 6.28
N VAL A 79 -15.28 10.19 5.08
CA VAL A 79 -14.08 10.07 4.21
C VAL A 79 -13.58 11.46 3.78
N ASN A 80 -14.48 12.37 3.39
CA ASN A 80 -14.10 13.74 3.03
C ASN A 80 -13.52 14.50 4.23
N ASP A 81 -14.07 14.31 5.42
CA ASP A 81 -13.57 14.93 6.65
C ASP A 81 -12.20 14.34 7.01
N SER A 82 -12.00 13.03 6.88
CA SER A 82 -10.70 12.36 7.06
C SER A 82 -9.63 12.94 6.14
N GLN A 83 -9.94 13.09 4.85
CA GLN A 83 -9.02 13.69 3.89
C GLN A 83 -8.68 15.14 4.24
N GLY A 84 -9.64 15.89 4.76
CA GLY A 84 -9.43 17.26 5.24
C GLY A 84 -8.46 17.32 6.43
N TYR A 85 -8.61 16.41 7.40
CA TYR A 85 -7.68 16.28 8.52
C TYR A 85 -6.29 15.86 8.06
N ALA A 86 -6.18 14.85 7.17
CA ALA A 86 -4.89 14.42 6.64
C ALA A 86 -4.15 15.57 5.91
N THR A 87 -4.87 16.37 5.13
CA THR A 87 -4.29 17.53 4.44
C THR A 87 -3.79 18.61 5.42
N ARG A 88 -4.56 18.91 6.47
CA ARG A 88 -4.11 19.83 7.53
C ARG A 88 -2.87 19.30 8.25
N GLY A 89 -2.87 18.00 8.58
CA GLY A 89 -1.69 17.36 9.18
C GLY A 89 -0.44 17.52 8.32
N GLN A 90 -0.54 17.34 7.01
CA GLN A 90 0.60 17.57 6.09
C GLN A 90 1.09 19.01 6.09
N VAL A 91 0.20 19.99 6.11
CA VAL A 91 0.57 21.41 6.17
C VAL A 91 1.29 21.72 7.47
N LEU A 92 0.80 21.21 8.59
CA LEU A 92 1.41 21.37 9.91
C LEU A 92 2.79 20.71 9.98
N ALA A 93 2.92 19.48 9.48
CA ALA A 93 4.20 18.77 9.42
C ALA A 93 5.25 19.54 8.58
N LYS A 94 4.85 20.07 7.42
CA LYS A 94 5.74 20.93 6.60
C LYS A 94 6.16 22.22 7.30
N SER A 95 5.36 22.69 8.25
CA SER A 95 5.67 23.88 9.07
C SER A 95 6.46 23.53 10.34
N GLY A 96 6.85 22.27 10.52
CA GLY A 96 7.59 21.78 11.68
C GLY A 96 6.74 21.60 12.95
N LYS A 97 5.41 21.71 12.85
CA LYS A 97 4.46 21.56 13.96
C LYS A 97 4.05 20.10 14.09
N ASN A 98 5.00 19.26 14.48
CA ASN A 98 4.81 17.79 14.46
C ASN A 98 3.71 17.32 15.39
N GLU A 99 3.62 17.83 16.61
CA GLU A 99 2.59 17.42 17.59
C GLU A 99 1.17 17.76 17.10
N GLU A 100 0.99 18.97 16.54
CA GLU A 100 -0.28 19.38 15.95
C GLU A 100 -0.62 18.50 14.73
N ALA A 101 0.38 18.18 13.90
CA ALA A 101 0.23 17.33 12.73
C ALA A 101 -0.18 15.88 13.11
N LEU A 102 0.45 15.31 14.15
CA LEU A 102 0.07 13.98 14.68
C LEU A 102 -1.39 13.97 15.12
N ALA A 103 -1.84 14.99 15.85
CA ALA A 103 -3.22 15.10 16.28
C ALA A 103 -4.22 15.14 15.10
N GLU A 104 -3.86 15.83 14.01
CA GLU A 104 -4.69 15.87 12.80
C GLU A 104 -4.69 14.54 12.05
N PHE A 105 -3.54 13.85 11.96
CA PHE A 105 -3.48 12.52 11.37
C PHE A 105 -4.26 11.49 12.18
N ASP A 106 -4.21 11.55 13.51
CA ASP A 106 -5.00 10.67 14.38
C ASP A 106 -6.51 10.89 14.21
N ARG A 107 -6.95 12.15 14.06
CA ARG A 107 -8.34 12.46 13.72
C ARG A 107 -8.74 11.90 12.35
N ALA A 108 -7.85 12.01 11.37
CA ALA A 108 -8.07 11.44 10.05
C ALA A 108 -8.27 9.92 10.14
N LEU A 109 -7.38 9.23 10.86
CA LEU A 109 -7.41 7.78 11.01
C LEU A 109 -8.56 7.28 11.91
N ALA A 110 -9.04 8.11 12.83
CA ALA A 110 -10.25 7.80 13.61
C ALA A 110 -11.53 7.81 12.74
N LEU A 111 -11.56 8.63 11.69
CA LEU A 111 -12.67 8.69 10.73
C LEU A 111 -12.52 7.67 9.59
N ASP A 112 -11.30 7.47 9.12
CA ASP A 112 -10.96 6.51 8.06
C ASP A 112 -9.61 5.85 8.37
N PRO A 113 -9.62 4.64 8.95
CA PRO A 113 -8.39 3.89 9.28
C PRO A 113 -7.55 3.53 8.04
N TYR A 114 -8.11 3.65 6.84
CA TYR A 114 -7.45 3.34 5.58
C TYR A 114 -6.95 4.60 4.83
N ASN A 115 -6.93 5.74 5.49
CA ASN A 115 -6.41 6.96 4.89
C ASN A 115 -4.89 6.88 4.71
N VAL A 116 -4.47 6.52 3.50
CA VAL A 116 -3.04 6.33 3.14
C VAL A 116 -2.21 7.59 3.39
N GLN A 117 -2.78 8.79 3.14
CA GLN A 117 -2.09 10.05 3.34
C GLN A 117 -1.80 10.30 4.82
N ALA A 118 -2.75 9.98 5.70
CA ALA A 118 -2.58 10.12 7.13
C ALA A 118 -1.57 9.10 7.68
N LEU A 119 -1.68 7.82 7.29
CA LEU A 119 -0.71 6.79 7.66
C LEU A 119 0.71 7.17 7.23
N TYR A 120 0.90 7.51 5.96
CA TYR A 120 2.20 7.89 5.46
C TYR A 120 2.75 9.15 6.14
N GLY A 121 1.93 10.18 6.32
CA GLY A 121 2.31 11.43 6.97
C GLY A 121 2.70 11.24 8.44
N ARG A 122 1.93 10.43 9.20
CA ARG A 122 2.23 10.09 10.59
C ARG A 122 3.51 9.26 10.70
N GLY A 123 3.68 8.28 9.82
CA GLY A 123 4.90 7.49 9.73
C GLY A 123 6.15 8.32 9.50
N LEU A 124 6.09 9.37 8.67
CA LEU A 124 7.22 10.29 8.47
C LEU A 124 7.58 11.08 9.75
N ILE A 125 6.58 11.49 10.54
CA ILE A 125 6.84 12.17 11.82
C ILE A 125 7.46 11.19 12.80
N TYR A 126 6.90 10.00 12.97
CA TYR A 126 7.48 8.97 13.84
C TYR A 126 8.93 8.64 13.46
N GLN A 127 9.23 8.56 12.16
CA GLN A 127 10.60 8.35 11.68
C GLN A 127 11.53 9.52 12.08
N ALA A 128 11.08 10.76 11.90
CA ALA A 128 11.85 11.95 12.28
C ALA A 128 12.12 12.01 13.79
N GLU A 129 11.18 11.55 14.60
CA GLU A 129 11.28 11.45 16.06
C GLU A 129 12.00 10.16 16.53
N LYS A 130 12.57 9.38 15.60
CA LYS A 130 13.28 8.12 15.86
C LYS A 130 12.39 7.01 16.46
N GLN A 131 11.09 7.16 16.35
CA GLN A 131 10.10 6.15 16.74
C GLN A 131 9.93 5.14 15.60
N TYR A 132 11.02 4.47 15.24
CA TYR A 132 11.11 3.68 14.01
C TYR A 132 10.11 2.51 13.96
N GLN A 133 9.76 1.93 15.10
CA GLN A 133 8.79 0.82 15.10
C GLN A 133 7.39 1.30 14.71
N GLN A 134 6.94 2.45 15.24
CA GLN A 134 5.65 3.05 14.89
C GLN A 134 5.63 3.51 13.42
N ALA A 135 6.76 4.07 12.95
CA ALA A 135 6.91 4.42 11.54
C ALA A 135 6.77 3.18 10.63
N ILE A 136 7.39 2.05 10.98
CA ILE A 136 7.29 0.79 10.22
C ILE A 136 5.85 0.29 10.18
N GLU A 137 5.10 0.37 11.27
CA GLU A 137 3.69 -0.02 11.33
C GLU A 137 2.84 0.83 10.38
N ASP A 138 2.97 2.14 10.43
CA ASP A 138 2.25 3.07 9.58
C ASP A 138 2.62 2.92 8.09
N PHE A 139 3.90 2.81 7.77
CA PHE A 139 4.33 2.55 6.38
C PHE A 139 3.88 1.18 5.88
N SER A 140 3.82 0.17 6.75
CA SER A 140 3.32 -1.15 6.38
C SER A 140 1.83 -1.12 6.05
N ALA A 141 1.04 -0.40 6.85
CA ALA A 141 -0.38 -0.19 6.57
C ALA A 141 -0.57 0.59 5.25
N ALA A 142 0.20 1.68 5.05
CA ALA A 142 0.15 2.46 3.81
C ALA A 142 0.54 1.63 2.58
N ASN A 143 1.59 0.79 2.67
CA ASN A 143 2.01 -0.10 1.58
C ASN A 143 0.96 -1.18 1.29
N GLY A 144 0.34 -1.76 2.31
CA GLY A 144 -0.74 -2.72 2.12
C GLY A 144 -1.95 -2.16 1.35
N LEU A 145 -2.21 -0.87 1.51
CA LEU A 145 -3.28 -0.16 0.80
C LEU A 145 -2.87 0.30 -0.61
N THR A 146 -1.59 0.57 -0.82
CA THR A 146 -1.06 1.08 -2.10
C THR A 146 0.25 0.40 -2.47
N PRO A 147 0.25 -0.91 -2.78
CA PRO A 147 1.48 -1.70 -2.94
C PRO A 147 2.36 -1.27 -4.12
N GLN A 148 1.83 -0.48 -5.05
CA GLN A 148 2.59 0.02 -6.21
C GLN A 148 3.29 1.36 -5.95
N LYS A 149 3.13 1.94 -4.76
CA LYS A 149 3.78 3.21 -4.41
C LYS A 149 5.13 2.99 -3.74
N VAL A 150 6.13 3.68 -4.25
CA VAL A 150 7.51 3.56 -3.77
C VAL A 150 7.73 4.26 -2.43
N GLU A 151 6.98 5.33 -2.15
CA GLU A 151 7.20 6.17 -0.98
C GLU A 151 7.06 5.43 0.36
N PRO A 152 6.00 4.61 0.60
CA PRO A 152 5.90 3.83 1.83
C PRO A 152 7.03 2.81 1.99
N LEU A 153 7.45 2.17 0.89
CA LEU A 153 8.56 1.21 0.89
C LEU A 153 9.88 1.90 1.26
N LEU A 154 10.15 3.08 0.70
CA LEU A 154 11.33 3.87 1.05
C LEU A 154 11.32 4.31 2.52
N GLY A 155 10.20 4.78 3.03
CA GLY A 155 10.06 5.17 4.45
C GLY A 155 10.29 3.99 5.38
N ARG A 156 9.68 2.83 5.07
CA ARG A 156 9.84 1.61 5.87
C ARG A 156 11.27 1.08 5.83
N ALA A 157 11.88 1.03 4.65
CA ALA A 157 13.26 0.60 4.49
C ALA A 157 14.25 1.50 5.25
N ALA A 158 14.06 2.81 5.20
CA ALA A 158 14.89 3.74 5.96
C ALA A 158 14.73 3.54 7.48
N SER A 159 13.52 3.24 7.95
CA SER A 159 13.26 2.91 9.36
C SER A 159 13.90 1.57 9.75
N TYR A 160 13.85 0.54 8.87
CA TYR A 160 14.56 -0.71 9.07
C TYR A 160 16.07 -0.53 9.15
N LEU A 161 16.66 0.28 8.26
CA LEU A 161 18.08 0.60 8.31
C LEU A 161 18.47 1.31 9.62
N ALA A 162 17.61 2.17 10.14
CA ALA A 162 17.87 2.88 11.39
C ALA A 162 17.93 1.95 12.62
N ILE A 163 17.27 0.78 12.56
CA ILE A 163 17.27 -0.24 13.63
C ILE A 163 18.04 -1.50 13.24
N ASP A 164 19.01 -1.37 12.33
CA ASP A 164 19.94 -2.41 11.86
C ASP A 164 19.27 -3.65 11.23
N LYS A 165 18.06 -3.53 10.73
CA LYS A 165 17.34 -4.55 9.97
C LYS A 165 17.62 -4.44 8.46
N ALA A 166 18.88 -4.63 8.08
CA ALA A 166 19.32 -4.43 6.70
C ALA A 166 18.69 -5.43 5.70
N LYS A 167 18.32 -6.63 6.13
CA LYS A 167 17.69 -7.65 5.27
C LYS A 167 16.27 -7.22 4.88
N GLU A 168 15.49 -6.78 5.85
CA GLU A 168 14.13 -6.29 5.65
C GLU A 168 14.14 -5.02 4.77
N ALA A 169 15.09 -4.13 5.02
CA ALA A 169 15.27 -2.95 4.19
C ALA A 169 15.61 -3.30 2.73
N ALA A 170 16.50 -4.28 2.52
CA ALA A 170 16.86 -4.71 1.17
C ALA A 170 15.66 -5.31 0.42
N ALA A 171 14.81 -6.09 1.11
CA ALA A 171 13.61 -6.65 0.51
C ALA A 171 12.62 -5.54 0.06
N ASP A 172 12.36 -4.55 0.91
CA ASP A 172 11.52 -3.41 0.56
C ASP A 172 12.08 -2.61 -0.62
N LEU A 173 13.41 -2.45 -0.66
CA LEU A 173 14.07 -1.68 -1.71
C LEU A 173 14.20 -2.45 -3.03
N ASP A 174 14.26 -3.78 -2.97
CA ASP A 174 14.14 -4.64 -4.16
C ASP A 174 12.74 -4.48 -4.78
N GLU A 175 11.68 -4.44 -3.97
CA GLU A 175 10.32 -4.16 -4.43
C GLU A 175 10.19 -2.72 -4.96
N ALA A 176 10.75 -1.74 -4.25
CA ALA A 176 10.68 -0.33 -4.65
C ALA A 176 11.31 -0.06 -6.03
N VAL A 177 12.47 -0.67 -6.33
CA VAL A 177 13.12 -0.49 -7.64
C VAL A 177 12.43 -1.29 -8.76
N GLN A 178 11.64 -2.31 -8.43
CA GLN A 178 10.78 -3.00 -9.40
C GLN A 178 9.52 -2.16 -9.70
N ALA A 179 8.93 -1.53 -8.68
CA ALA A 179 7.76 -0.67 -8.84
C ALA A 179 8.09 0.62 -9.64
N ASP A 180 9.24 1.25 -9.35
CA ASP A 180 9.75 2.37 -10.12
C ASP A 180 11.26 2.23 -10.41
N PRO A 181 11.63 1.69 -11.58
CA PRO A 181 13.03 1.55 -12.00
C PRO A 181 13.76 2.88 -12.20
N ASN A 182 13.05 4.02 -12.21
CA ASN A 182 13.63 5.35 -12.38
C ASN A 182 13.76 6.13 -11.07
N SER A 183 13.39 5.52 -9.95
CA SER A 183 13.56 6.11 -8.64
C SER A 183 15.03 6.09 -8.20
N ALA A 184 15.77 7.16 -8.46
CA ALA A 184 17.15 7.30 -7.98
C ALA A 184 17.27 7.15 -6.44
N PRO A 185 16.34 7.70 -5.62
CA PRO A 185 16.36 7.47 -4.17
C PRO A 185 16.25 6.00 -3.79
N ALA A 186 15.40 5.22 -4.48
CA ALA A 186 15.25 3.79 -4.20
C ALA A 186 16.55 3.02 -4.52
N TRP A 187 17.18 3.31 -5.64
CA TRP A 187 18.47 2.71 -5.99
C TRP A 187 19.58 3.09 -5.02
N SER A 188 19.66 4.35 -4.58
CA SER A 188 20.65 4.83 -3.61
C SER A 188 20.47 4.13 -2.25
N ALA A 189 19.22 4.08 -1.74
CA ALA A 189 18.89 3.39 -0.50
C ALA A 189 19.16 1.87 -0.58
N ARG A 190 18.86 1.25 -1.74
CA ARG A 190 19.17 -0.16 -2.00
C ARG A 190 20.67 -0.44 -1.91
N GLY A 191 21.48 0.46 -2.47
CA GLY A 191 22.93 0.41 -2.33
C GLY A 191 23.36 0.39 -0.86
N GLN A 192 22.78 1.27 -0.03
CA GLN A 192 23.06 1.33 1.41
C GLN A 192 22.68 0.03 2.14
N ALA A 193 21.51 -0.55 1.81
CA ALA A 193 21.07 -1.79 2.43
C ALA A 193 22.02 -2.95 2.11
N TYR A 194 22.40 -3.12 0.84
CA TYR A 194 23.36 -4.16 0.45
C TYR A 194 24.79 -3.91 0.94
N GLU A 195 25.21 -2.65 1.07
CA GLU A 195 26.48 -2.30 1.70
C GLU A 195 26.52 -2.78 3.16
N ARG A 196 25.44 -2.57 3.94
CA ARG A 196 25.33 -3.07 5.32
C ARG A 196 25.29 -4.60 5.40
N LEU A 197 24.74 -5.25 4.38
CA LEU A 197 24.75 -6.71 4.26
C LEU A 197 26.10 -7.29 3.82
N GLY A 198 27.06 -6.43 3.42
CA GLY A 198 28.37 -6.83 2.90
C GLY A 198 28.34 -7.31 1.44
N ASP A 199 27.20 -7.23 0.75
CA ASP A 199 27.07 -7.56 -0.67
C ASP A 199 27.53 -6.37 -1.52
N LYS A 200 28.84 -6.24 -1.67
CA LYS A 200 29.46 -5.15 -2.42
C LYS A 200 29.04 -5.12 -3.89
N ALA A 201 28.80 -6.29 -4.50
CA ALA A 201 28.43 -6.36 -5.91
C ALA A 201 27.05 -5.73 -6.14
N LYS A 202 26.05 -6.09 -5.32
CA LYS A 202 24.72 -5.48 -5.41
C LYS A 202 24.72 -4.02 -4.98
N ALA A 203 25.53 -3.65 -3.99
CA ALA A 203 25.69 -2.27 -3.56
C ALA A 203 26.21 -1.41 -4.71
N ASN A 204 27.30 -1.80 -5.36
CA ASN A 204 27.91 -1.09 -6.50
C ASN A 204 26.94 -0.94 -7.67
N ALA A 205 26.26 -2.03 -8.06
CA ALA A 205 25.27 -1.99 -9.12
C ALA A 205 24.15 -1.01 -8.81
N SER A 206 23.70 -0.97 -7.55
CA SER A 206 22.62 -0.08 -7.10
C SER A 206 23.05 1.39 -7.09
N TYR A 207 24.22 1.69 -6.52
CA TYR A 207 24.79 3.04 -6.53
C TYR A 207 25.08 3.54 -7.95
N GLY A 208 25.62 2.67 -8.81
CA GLY A 208 25.85 2.98 -10.22
C GLY A 208 24.55 3.38 -10.94
N ARG A 209 23.47 2.64 -10.68
CA ARG A 209 22.15 2.98 -11.25
C ARG A 209 21.59 4.30 -10.70
N ALA A 210 21.74 4.54 -9.39
CA ALA A 210 21.33 5.80 -8.77
C ALA A 210 22.05 7.00 -9.40
N ILE A 211 23.38 6.90 -9.61
CA ILE A 211 24.21 7.94 -10.24
C ILE A 211 23.81 8.15 -11.71
N ALA A 212 23.53 7.07 -12.45
CA ALA A 212 23.07 7.16 -13.83
C ALA A 212 21.76 7.96 -13.94
N LEU A 213 20.84 7.78 -12.99
CA LEU A 213 19.56 8.49 -12.93
C LEU A 213 19.72 9.92 -12.37
N ARG A 214 20.60 10.10 -11.38
CA ARG A 214 20.86 11.38 -10.73
C ARG A 214 22.37 11.56 -10.54
N PRO A 215 23.07 12.17 -11.49
CA PRO A 215 24.54 12.30 -11.45
C PRO A 215 25.08 13.11 -10.24
N LYS A 216 24.23 13.90 -9.59
CA LYS A 216 24.58 14.70 -8.40
C LYS A 216 24.19 14.05 -7.08
N ASP A 217 23.89 12.74 -7.07
CA ASP A 217 23.59 12.01 -5.83
C ASP A 217 24.87 11.74 -5.05
N GLU A 218 25.18 12.61 -4.10
CA GLU A 218 26.38 12.54 -3.27
C GLU A 218 26.39 11.28 -2.38
N ALA A 219 25.21 10.82 -1.92
CA ALA A 219 25.12 9.61 -1.11
C ALA A 219 25.50 8.37 -1.93
N ALA A 220 25.00 8.28 -3.16
CA ALA A 220 25.32 7.18 -4.05
C ALA A 220 26.80 7.21 -4.48
N ARG A 221 27.36 8.39 -4.77
CA ARG A 221 28.80 8.54 -5.10
C ARG A 221 29.70 8.11 -3.96
N SER A 222 29.39 8.56 -2.74
CA SER A 222 30.16 8.19 -1.54
C SER A 222 30.03 6.69 -1.26
N GLY A 223 28.84 6.10 -1.45
CA GLY A 223 28.61 4.68 -1.31
C GLY A 223 29.41 3.86 -2.32
N LEU A 224 29.41 4.26 -3.58
CA LEU A 224 30.18 3.60 -4.64
C LEU A 224 31.70 3.62 -4.33
N ALA A 225 32.21 4.76 -3.88
CA ALA A 225 33.62 4.86 -3.48
C ALA A 225 34.00 3.97 -2.29
N ARG A 226 33.10 3.81 -1.29
CA ARG A 226 33.35 2.90 -0.15
C ARG A 226 33.32 1.43 -0.53
N THR A 227 32.52 1.07 -1.50
CA THR A 227 32.34 -0.33 -1.93
C THR A 227 33.31 -0.77 -3.01
N GLY A 228 34.17 0.13 -3.51
CA GLY A 228 35.28 -0.17 -4.41
C GLY A 228 34.85 -0.24 -5.89
N GLY A 229 33.95 0.67 -6.28
CA GLY A 229 33.56 0.87 -7.68
C GLY A 229 34.50 1.83 -8.41
#